data_70df8446b469614ec3a132d90ac90673
#
_entry.id   70df8446b469614ec3a132d90ac90673
#
_cell.length_a   1.000
_cell.length_b   1.000
_cell.length_c   1.000
_cell.angle_alpha   90.00
_cell.angle_beta   90.00
_cell.angle_gamma   90.00
#
_symmetry.space_group_name_H-M   'P 1'
#
loop_
_entity.id
_entity.type
_entity.pdbx_description
1 polymer ?
#
loop_
_entity_poly.entity_id
_entity_poly.type
_entity_poly.pdbx_seq_one_letter_code
_entity_poly.pdbx_strand_id
1 'polypeptide(L)'
;MFRPMRRFKQALPEEECLEVLKEGRRGTLALAGDEGYPYALPINYYFDPGSHRIYFHGAGEGHKIDALRRCDKVSFCVHDEGVKLDGDWAYTVRSVIIFGRLRILEDRERGMALLRQIGLKYYPTEAAVDDVMTRAASRVTMLELIPEHMTGKRVHEK
;
A
#
# COMPACT_ATOMS: atom_id res chain seq x y z
N MET A 1 -14.75 -12.79 -12.00
CA MET A 1 -14.11 -13.71 -11.03
C MET A 1 -12.60 -13.51 -11.08
N PHE A 2 -11.93 -13.35 -9.93
CA PHE A 2 -10.48 -13.23 -9.89
C PHE A 2 -9.82 -14.59 -10.12
N ARG A 3 -8.64 -14.55 -10.77
CA ARG A 3 -7.90 -15.77 -11.07
C ARG A 3 -7.37 -16.42 -9.79
N PRO A 4 -7.56 -17.73 -9.56
CA PRO A 4 -6.96 -18.42 -8.43
C PRO A 4 -5.42 -18.47 -8.56
N MET A 5 -4.74 -18.52 -7.42
CA MET A 5 -3.28 -18.61 -7.36
C MET A 5 -2.80 -19.98 -7.90
N ARG A 6 -1.93 -19.97 -8.91
CA ARG A 6 -1.34 -21.20 -9.47
C ARG A 6 -0.57 -22.02 -8.43
N ARG A 7 0.23 -21.35 -7.60
CA ARG A 7 1.02 -21.99 -6.52
C ARG A 7 0.28 -21.92 -5.19
N PHE A 8 -0.94 -22.48 -5.14
CA PHE A 8 -1.82 -22.43 -3.96
C PHE A 8 -1.19 -23.01 -2.68
N LYS A 9 -0.24 -23.96 -2.80
CA LYS A 9 0.49 -24.53 -1.65
C LYS A 9 1.43 -23.50 -0.96
N GLN A 10 1.73 -22.41 -1.62
CA GLN A 10 2.53 -21.30 -1.10
C GLN A 10 1.67 -20.11 -0.65
N ALA A 11 0.35 -20.25 -0.73
CA ALA A 11 -0.56 -19.20 -0.30
C ALA A 11 -0.41 -18.92 1.21
N LEU A 12 -0.38 -17.63 1.56
CA LEU A 12 -0.44 -17.19 2.94
C LEU A 12 -1.89 -17.20 3.42
N PRO A 13 -2.14 -17.59 4.67
CA PRO A 13 -3.42 -17.31 5.31
C PRO A 13 -3.66 -15.81 5.42
N GLU A 14 -4.91 -15.41 5.54
CA GLU A 14 -5.30 -13.99 5.58
C GLU A 14 -4.57 -13.21 6.69
N GLU A 15 -4.45 -13.79 7.89
CA GLU A 15 -3.78 -13.18 9.03
C GLU A 15 -2.33 -12.78 8.71
N GLU A 16 -1.58 -13.64 8.04
CA GLU A 16 -0.21 -13.34 7.63
C GLU A 16 -0.15 -12.29 6.52
N CYS A 17 -1.15 -12.22 5.64
CA CYS A 17 -1.26 -11.13 4.67
C CYS A 17 -1.44 -9.78 5.38
N LEU A 18 -2.30 -9.74 6.40
CA LEU A 18 -2.54 -8.54 7.19
C LEU A 18 -1.29 -8.11 7.98
N GLU A 19 -0.51 -9.06 8.50
CA GLU A 19 0.80 -8.76 9.13
C GLU A 19 1.76 -8.10 8.14
N VAL A 20 1.93 -8.66 6.94
CA VAL A 20 2.80 -8.08 5.90
C VAL A 20 2.36 -6.65 5.57
N LEU A 21 1.06 -6.40 5.43
CA LEU A 21 0.53 -5.07 5.16
C LEU A 21 0.77 -4.10 6.33
N LYS A 22 0.61 -4.55 7.55
CA LYS A 22 0.80 -3.73 8.76
C LYS A 22 2.27 -3.35 8.98
N GLU A 23 3.17 -4.29 8.77
CA GLU A 23 4.60 -4.13 9.03
C GLU A 23 5.34 -3.41 7.90
N GLY A 24 4.85 -3.52 6.67
CA GLY A 24 5.49 -2.95 5.48
C GLY A 24 5.55 -1.42 5.52
N ARG A 25 6.69 -0.88 5.08
CA ARG A 25 6.89 0.58 4.99
C ARG A 25 6.52 1.13 3.63
N ARG A 26 6.74 0.35 2.59
CA ARG A 26 6.63 0.76 1.19
C ARG A 26 6.01 -0.35 0.38
N GLY A 27 5.18 0.02 -0.56
CA GLY A 27 4.64 -0.89 -1.55
C GLY A 27 4.79 -0.31 -2.94
N THR A 28 4.39 -1.08 -3.93
CA THR A 28 4.30 -0.65 -5.32
C THR A 28 2.84 -0.53 -5.71
N LEU A 29 2.41 0.69 -6.05
CA LEU A 29 1.08 0.96 -6.58
C LEU A 29 1.15 0.98 -8.11
N ALA A 30 0.28 0.22 -8.76
CA ALA A 30 0.19 0.14 -10.21
C ALA A 30 -1.18 0.60 -10.69
N LEU A 31 -1.18 1.52 -11.66
CA LEU A 31 -2.35 2.12 -12.28
C LEU A 31 -2.29 1.95 -13.81
N ALA A 32 -3.41 2.18 -14.48
CA ALA A 32 -3.45 2.30 -15.94
C ALA A 32 -2.82 3.63 -16.36
N GLY A 33 -1.60 3.58 -16.84
CA GLY A 33 -0.82 4.75 -17.28
C GLY A 33 -1.15 5.20 -18.70
N ASP A 34 -0.29 6.05 -19.23
CA ASP A 34 -0.42 6.60 -20.58
C ASP A 34 0.06 5.59 -21.63
N GLU A 35 -0.39 5.77 -22.86
CA GLU A 35 0.00 4.95 -24.02
C GLU A 35 -0.19 3.43 -23.83
N GLY A 36 -1.10 3.02 -22.92
CA GLY A 36 -1.34 1.62 -22.60
C GLY A 36 -0.32 0.98 -21.66
N TYR A 37 0.66 1.73 -21.17
CA TYR A 37 1.62 1.22 -20.22
C TYR A 37 1.06 1.18 -18.79
N PRO A 38 1.24 0.08 -18.04
CA PRO A 38 1.03 0.10 -16.59
C PRO A 38 1.99 1.09 -15.94
N TYR A 39 1.46 1.98 -15.12
CA TYR A 39 2.26 2.93 -14.33
C TYR A 39 2.44 2.40 -12.92
N ALA A 40 3.65 1.96 -12.58
CA ALA A 40 3.99 1.39 -11.28
C ALA A 40 4.98 2.30 -10.54
N LEU A 41 4.66 2.66 -9.29
CA LEU A 41 5.49 3.55 -8.49
C LEU A 41 5.62 3.03 -7.05
N PRO A 42 6.81 3.20 -6.41
CA PRO A 42 6.96 2.95 -4.99
C PRO A 42 6.22 4.03 -4.20
N ILE A 43 5.55 3.64 -3.14
CA ILE A 43 4.75 4.56 -2.33
C ILE A 43 4.72 4.12 -0.87
N ASN A 44 4.84 5.08 0.04
CA ASN A 44 4.58 4.87 1.45
C ASN A 44 3.07 4.79 1.68
N TYR A 45 2.66 3.99 2.66
CA TYR A 45 1.24 3.76 2.91
C TYR A 45 0.94 3.55 4.39
N TYR A 46 -0.32 3.67 4.72
CA TYR A 46 -0.88 3.25 5.99
C TYR A 46 -1.99 2.21 5.76
N PHE A 47 -1.85 1.06 6.40
CA PHE A 47 -2.89 0.03 6.45
C PHE A 47 -3.71 0.21 7.73
N ASP A 48 -5.01 0.41 7.57
CA ASP A 48 -5.94 0.48 8.71
C ASP A 48 -6.48 -0.91 9.04
N PRO A 49 -6.07 -1.48 10.19
CA PRO A 49 -6.50 -2.82 10.57
C PRO A 49 -8.01 -2.91 10.90
N GLY A 50 -8.67 -1.79 11.18
CA GLY A 50 -10.09 -1.76 11.47
C GLY A 50 -10.96 -1.89 10.22
N SER A 51 -10.60 -1.22 9.13
CA SER A 51 -11.34 -1.23 7.87
C SER A 51 -10.73 -2.10 6.78
N HIS A 52 -9.51 -2.60 6.99
CA HIS A 52 -8.67 -3.28 6.00
C HIS A 52 -8.40 -2.44 4.74
N ARG A 53 -8.51 -1.11 4.84
CA ARG A 53 -8.22 -0.18 3.76
C ARG A 53 -6.81 0.32 3.83
N ILE A 54 -6.32 0.78 2.69
CA ILE A 54 -4.96 1.31 2.57
C ILE A 54 -5.04 2.77 2.14
N TYR A 55 -4.24 3.61 2.78
CA TYR A 55 -4.22 5.05 2.56
C TYR A 55 -2.86 5.52 2.10
N PHE A 56 -2.89 6.46 1.16
CA PHE A 56 -1.71 7.12 0.64
C PHE A 56 -1.91 8.62 0.71
N HIS A 57 -0.81 9.36 0.73
CA HIS A 57 -0.84 10.81 0.64
C HIS A 57 0.04 11.29 -0.52
N GLY A 58 -0.24 12.48 -1.00
CA GLY A 58 0.54 13.08 -2.07
C GLY A 58 -0.05 14.39 -2.56
N ALA A 59 0.49 14.88 -3.66
CA ALA A 59 -0.08 16.03 -4.36
C ALA A 59 -1.41 15.66 -5.04
N GLY A 60 -2.28 16.65 -5.19
CA GLY A 60 -3.58 16.50 -5.87
C GLY A 60 -3.50 16.52 -7.40
N GLU A 61 -2.29 16.48 -7.97
CA GLU A 61 -2.02 16.52 -9.40
C GLU A 61 -0.87 15.59 -9.78
N GLY A 62 -0.65 15.38 -11.07
CA GLY A 62 0.41 14.54 -11.62
C GLY A 62 -0.09 13.21 -12.18
N HIS A 63 0.83 12.43 -12.77
CA HIS A 63 0.52 11.21 -13.52
C HIS A 63 -0.39 10.22 -12.77
N LYS A 64 -0.11 10.00 -11.48
CA LYS A 64 -0.93 9.13 -10.61
C LYS A 64 -2.39 9.59 -10.53
N ILE A 65 -2.63 10.89 -10.37
CA ILE A 65 -3.97 11.45 -10.26
C ILE A 65 -4.69 11.42 -11.59
N ASP A 66 -3.99 11.72 -12.69
CA ASP A 66 -4.56 11.64 -14.04
C ASP A 66 -4.91 10.20 -14.42
N ALA A 67 -4.05 9.24 -14.09
CA ALA A 67 -4.33 7.82 -14.27
C ALA A 67 -5.56 7.38 -13.46
N LEU A 68 -5.65 7.79 -12.18
CA LEU A 68 -6.79 7.50 -11.30
C LEU A 68 -8.11 8.06 -11.86
N ARG A 69 -8.10 9.27 -12.41
CA ARG A 69 -9.30 9.88 -13.02
C ARG A 69 -9.81 9.10 -14.22
N ARG A 70 -8.94 8.41 -14.94
CA ARG A 70 -9.31 7.56 -16.09
C ARG A 70 -9.78 6.17 -15.67
N CYS A 71 -9.12 5.58 -14.67
CA CYS A 71 -9.42 4.22 -14.21
C CYS A 71 -9.09 4.09 -12.73
N ASP A 72 -10.08 3.73 -11.96
CA ASP A 72 -9.95 3.56 -10.51
C ASP A 72 -9.45 2.16 -10.08
N LYS A 73 -9.40 1.21 -11.02
CA LYS A 73 -8.87 -0.13 -10.76
C LYS A 73 -7.36 -0.10 -10.67
N VAL A 74 -6.84 -0.58 -9.55
CA VAL A 74 -5.41 -0.58 -9.26
C VAL A 74 -4.95 -1.93 -8.73
N SER A 75 -3.64 -2.14 -8.79
CA SER A 75 -2.95 -3.21 -8.09
C SER A 75 -1.97 -2.61 -7.10
N PHE A 76 -1.89 -3.19 -5.90
CA PHE A 76 -0.93 -2.78 -4.88
C PHE A 76 -0.17 -4.00 -4.38
N CYS A 77 1.14 -3.93 -4.38
CA CYS A 77 2.02 -5.02 -3.98
C CYS A 77 2.94 -4.60 -2.82
N VAL A 78 2.96 -5.41 -1.78
CA VAL A 78 3.89 -5.27 -0.64
C VAL A 78 4.62 -6.58 -0.45
N HIS A 79 5.90 -6.53 -0.13
CA HIS A 79 6.66 -7.69 0.32
C HIS A 79 7.51 -7.32 1.54
N ASP A 80 7.83 -8.32 2.36
CA ASP A 80 8.79 -8.16 3.44
C ASP A 80 10.24 -8.25 2.92
N GLU A 81 11.20 -7.99 3.81
CA GLU A 81 12.64 -8.10 3.49
C GLU A 81 13.12 -9.55 3.40
N GLY A 82 12.27 -10.49 3.76
CA GLY A 82 12.59 -11.90 3.81
C GLY A 82 13.38 -12.33 5.05
N VAL A 83 13.38 -13.61 5.31
CA VAL A 83 14.14 -14.25 6.37
C VAL A 83 15.13 -15.23 5.75
N LYS A 84 16.38 -15.14 6.18
CA LYS A 84 17.44 -16.07 5.79
C LYS A 84 17.91 -16.85 7.00
N LEU A 85 17.98 -18.17 6.89
CA LEU A 85 18.55 -19.01 7.92
C LEU A 85 20.08 -18.93 7.91
N ASP A 86 20.71 -19.09 9.09
CA ASP A 86 22.16 -19.11 9.19
C ASP A 86 22.76 -20.19 8.29
N GLY A 87 23.78 -19.82 7.53
CA GLY A 87 24.44 -20.70 6.56
C GLY A 87 23.68 -20.93 5.25
N ASP A 88 22.47 -20.38 5.09
CA ASP A 88 21.73 -20.42 3.83
C ASP A 88 21.95 -19.11 3.03
N TRP A 89 21.95 -19.20 1.71
CA TRP A 89 21.98 -18.05 0.80
C TRP A 89 20.57 -17.57 0.43
N ALA A 90 19.59 -18.47 0.51
CA ALA A 90 18.23 -18.21 0.05
C ALA A 90 17.38 -17.55 1.12
N TYR A 91 16.61 -16.56 0.71
CA TYR A 91 15.59 -15.90 1.54
C TYR A 91 14.24 -16.59 1.40
N THR A 92 13.47 -16.54 2.47
CA THR A 92 12.03 -16.82 2.44
C THR A 92 11.29 -15.50 2.54
N VAL A 93 10.59 -15.13 1.48
CA VAL A 93 9.93 -13.83 1.31
C VAL A 93 8.42 -14.03 1.33
N ARG A 94 7.72 -13.17 2.08
CA ARG A 94 6.27 -13.05 2.02
C ARG A 94 5.90 -11.83 1.18
N SER A 95 4.92 -11.99 0.30
CA SER A 95 4.38 -10.89 -0.50
C SER A 95 2.86 -10.91 -0.51
N VAL A 96 2.27 -9.74 -0.62
CA VAL A 96 0.81 -9.56 -0.74
C VAL A 96 0.52 -8.73 -1.97
N ILE A 97 -0.45 -9.18 -2.77
CA ILE A 97 -0.98 -8.43 -3.92
C ILE A 97 -2.46 -8.17 -3.66
N ILE A 98 -2.85 -6.92 -3.81
CA ILE A 98 -4.21 -6.45 -3.69
C ILE A 98 -4.67 -5.91 -5.04
N PHE A 99 -5.83 -6.35 -5.50
CA PHE A 99 -6.60 -5.67 -6.53
C PHE A 99 -7.75 -4.93 -5.86
N GLY A 100 -7.97 -3.67 -6.25
CA GLY A 100 -9.01 -2.86 -5.62
C GLY A 100 -9.28 -1.57 -6.39
N ARG A 101 -10.05 -0.72 -5.72
CA ARG A 101 -10.44 0.60 -6.22
C ARG A 101 -9.74 1.69 -5.43
N LEU A 102 -9.08 2.57 -6.15
CA LEU A 102 -8.44 3.75 -5.58
C LEU A 102 -9.34 4.96 -5.77
N ARG A 103 -9.48 5.80 -4.75
CA ARG A 103 -10.24 7.04 -4.85
C ARG A 103 -9.58 8.18 -4.07
N ILE A 104 -9.88 9.40 -4.44
CA ILE A 104 -9.54 10.57 -3.64
C ILE A 104 -10.50 10.59 -2.45
N LEU A 105 -9.95 10.76 -1.25
CA LEU A 105 -10.73 10.90 -0.03
C LEU A 105 -11.15 12.37 0.13
N GLU A 106 -12.45 12.64 -0.05
CA GLU A 106 -13.00 13.99 0.00
C GLU A 106 -13.30 14.47 1.42
N ASP A 107 -13.60 13.55 2.34
CA ASP A 107 -13.81 13.83 3.75
C ASP A 107 -12.50 14.37 4.38
N ARG A 108 -12.45 15.67 4.54
CA ARG A 108 -11.25 16.38 4.98
C ARG A 108 -10.89 16.06 6.43
N GLU A 109 -11.85 15.96 7.32
CA GLU A 109 -11.61 15.65 8.73
C GLU A 109 -11.02 14.24 8.87
N ARG A 110 -11.63 13.27 8.23
CA ARG A 110 -11.13 11.88 8.17
C ARG A 110 -9.76 11.82 7.49
N GLY A 111 -9.57 12.57 6.40
CA GLY A 111 -8.29 12.65 5.69
C GLY A 111 -7.17 13.18 6.58
N MET A 112 -7.44 14.18 7.40
CA MET A 112 -6.47 14.74 8.33
C MET A 112 -6.11 13.75 9.45
N ALA A 113 -7.10 13.04 10.00
CA ALA A 113 -6.87 12.01 11.01
C ALA A 113 -5.98 10.87 10.45
N LEU A 114 -6.24 10.43 9.22
CA LEU A 114 -5.45 9.39 8.53
C LEU A 114 -4.04 9.88 8.16
N LEU A 115 -3.90 11.12 7.73
CA LEU A 115 -2.60 11.73 7.47
C LEU A 115 -1.73 11.74 8.74
N ARG A 116 -2.33 12.02 9.89
CA ARG A 116 -1.65 11.91 11.18
C ARG A 116 -1.20 10.48 11.46
N GLN A 117 -2.02 9.47 11.19
CA GLN A 117 -1.64 8.05 11.33
C GLN A 117 -0.46 7.68 10.41
N ILE A 118 -0.45 8.19 9.18
CA ILE A 118 0.71 8.05 8.29
C ILE A 118 1.94 8.69 8.95
N GLY A 119 1.81 9.91 9.45
CA GLY A 119 2.89 10.59 10.15
C GLY A 119 3.45 9.77 11.30
N LEU A 120 2.61 9.26 12.19
CA LEU A 120 3.02 8.43 13.33
C LEU A 120 3.75 7.15 12.92
N LYS A 121 3.47 6.60 11.76
CA LYS A 121 4.19 5.43 11.22
C LYS A 121 5.61 5.75 10.75
N TYR A 122 5.85 6.93 10.19
CA TYR A 122 7.11 7.24 9.48
C TYR A 122 8.01 8.24 10.19
N TYR A 123 7.46 9.15 10.99
CA TYR A 123 8.23 10.16 11.73
C TYR A 123 8.72 9.62 13.07
N PRO A 124 9.89 10.09 13.55
CA PRO A 124 10.51 9.54 14.76
C PRO A 124 9.77 9.93 16.06
N THR A 125 9.04 11.04 16.06
CA THR A 125 8.36 11.56 17.27
C THR A 125 7.00 12.18 16.92
N GLU A 126 6.08 12.20 17.87
CA GLU A 126 4.79 12.90 17.72
C GLU A 126 4.98 14.41 17.48
N ALA A 127 5.97 15.03 18.11
CA ALA A 127 6.27 16.45 17.90
C ALA A 127 6.65 16.73 16.43
N ALA A 128 7.40 15.84 15.79
CA ALA A 128 7.74 15.96 14.38
C ALA A 128 6.51 15.80 13.48
N VAL A 129 5.56 14.93 13.87
CA VAL A 129 4.27 14.80 13.17
C VAL A 129 3.45 16.08 13.30
N ASP A 130 3.33 16.63 14.50
CA ASP A 130 2.56 17.86 14.75
C ASP A 130 3.10 19.05 13.97
N ASP A 131 4.43 19.19 13.90
CA ASP A 131 5.10 20.23 13.13
C ASP A 131 4.81 20.13 11.62
N VAL A 132 4.94 18.93 11.06
CA VAL A 132 4.64 18.66 9.65
C VAL A 132 3.15 18.85 9.34
N MET A 133 2.26 18.39 10.21
CA MET A 133 0.83 18.57 10.05
C MET A 133 0.47 20.06 9.99
N THR A 134 1.05 20.89 10.85
CA THR A 134 0.81 22.34 10.85
C THR A 134 1.28 23.00 9.56
N ARG A 135 2.43 22.59 9.01
CA ARG A 135 3.04 23.23 7.83
C ARG A 135 2.49 22.77 6.49
N ALA A 136 2.15 21.50 6.36
CA ALA A 136 1.94 20.87 5.05
C ALA A 136 0.57 20.22 4.83
N ALA A 137 -0.18 19.93 5.88
CA ALA A 137 -1.39 19.12 5.76
C ALA A 137 -2.47 19.71 4.84
N SER A 138 -2.58 21.05 4.77
CA SER A 138 -3.56 21.72 3.91
C SER A 138 -3.34 21.50 2.41
N ARG A 139 -2.14 21.10 2.01
CA ARG A 139 -1.74 20.88 0.61
C ARG A 139 -1.72 19.41 0.20
N VAL A 140 -2.03 18.51 1.13
CA VAL A 140 -1.97 17.07 0.91
C VAL A 140 -3.32 16.55 0.45
N THR A 141 -3.28 15.72 -0.58
CA THR A 141 -4.41 14.91 -1.05
C THR A 141 -4.27 13.51 -0.49
N MET A 142 -5.34 13.01 0.11
CA MET A 142 -5.43 11.64 0.61
C MET A 142 -6.08 10.74 -0.41
N LEU A 143 -5.50 9.55 -0.61
CA LEU A 143 -6.05 8.50 -1.45
C LEU A 143 -6.42 7.29 -0.59
N GLU A 144 -7.53 6.67 -0.89
CA GLU A 144 -8.04 5.48 -0.23
C GLU A 144 -8.12 4.32 -1.23
N LEU A 145 -7.43 3.22 -0.94
CA LEU A 145 -7.56 1.96 -1.66
C LEU A 145 -8.53 1.04 -0.92
N ILE A 146 -9.59 0.64 -1.60
CA ILE A 146 -10.61 -0.30 -1.12
C ILE A 146 -10.30 -1.65 -1.77
N PRO A 147 -9.79 -2.64 -1.00
CA PRO A 147 -9.50 -3.97 -1.53
C PRO A 147 -10.75 -4.69 -2.02
N GLU A 148 -10.67 -5.31 -3.19
CA GLU A 148 -11.68 -6.22 -3.74
C GLU A 148 -11.18 -7.68 -3.73
N HIS A 149 -9.87 -7.86 -3.82
CA HIS A 149 -9.23 -9.17 -3.83
C HIS A 149 -7.82 -9.08 -3.29
N MET A 150 -7.46 -9.99 -2.39
CA MET A 150 -6.13 -10.06 -1.78
C MET A 150 -5.58 -11.48 -1.89
N THR A 151 -4.33 -11.59 -2.28
CA THR A 151 -3.58 -12.85 -2.26
C THR A 151 -2.22 -12.63 -1.62
N GLY A 152 -1.81 -13.56 -0.78
CA GLY A 152 -0.47 -13.58 -0.21
C GLY A 152 0.28 -14.84 -0.60
N LYS A 153 1.60 -14.74 -0.67
CA LYS A 153 2.46 -15.83 -1.08
C LYS A 153 3.76 -15.85 -0.28
N ARG A 154 4.15 -17.06 0.13
CA ARG A 154 5.48 -17.31 0.70
C ARG A 154 6.35 -18.01 -0.36
N VAL A 155 7.50 -17.46 -0.64
CA VAL A 155 8.47 -18.02 -1.59
C VAL A 155 9.79 -18.24 -0.89
N HIS A 156 10.31 -19.46 -0.99
CA HIS A 156 11.70 -19.76 -0.70
C HIS A 156 12.48 -19.67 -2.01
N GLU A 157 13.52 -18.85 -2.03
CA GLU A 157 14.22 -18.43 -3.27
C GLU A 157 15.25 -19.45 -3.79
N LYS A 158 15.17 -20.73 -3.36
CA LYS A 158 15.96 -21.83 -3.92
C LYS A 158 15.38 -22.36 -5.21
#